data_0bc428c5732c751f48462aa0d6e091fc
#
_entry.id   0bc428c5732c751f48462aa0d6e091fc
#
_cell.length_a   1.000
_cell.length_b   1.000
_cell.length_c   1.000
_cell.angle_alpha   90.00
_cell.angle_beta   90.00
_cell.angle_gamma   90.00
#
_symmetry.space_group_name_H-M   'P 1'
#
loop_
_entity.id
_entity.type
_entity.pdbx_description
1 polymer ?
#
loop_
_entity_poly.entity_id
_entity_poly.type
_entity_poly.pdbx_seq_one_letter_code
_entity_poly.pdbx_strand_id
1 'polypeptide(L)'
;ASDYFGLPDSVTVAVEDGRAYLAASEERFDVIMVDAYQDITIPFQLSSVEFFTEVQRHLKPNGVMVVNLNMTSAENGSINEYLCDTMASVFKYTVTAPVKGNTNTEVFCTDADDWEETFLRSIGNLTDCDYADMMRTVHEKLTPYEGGACILTDDKAPVEVLGMRVLDELIGDELKYYKDELKTGGLSALLGG
;
A
#
# COMPACT_ATOMS: atom_id res chain seq x y z
N ALA A 1 -20.08 6.06 9.70
CA ALA A 1 -19.68 4.65 9.56
C ALA A 1 -20.72 3.72 10.22
N SER A 2 -21.08 3.92 11.48
CA SER A 2 -22.01 3.04 12.23
C SER A 2 -23.36 2.86 11.55
N ASP A 3 -23.97 3.95 11.07
CA ASP A 3 -25.31 3.93 10.47
C ASP A 3 -25.39 3.30 9.08
N TYR A 4 -24.27 3.29 8.33
CA TYR A 4 -24.24 2.85 6.93
C TYR A 4 -23.45 1.56 6.71
N PHE A 5 -22.46 1.30 7.55
CA PHE A 5 -21.53 0.17 7.39
C PHE A 5 -21.54 -0.80 8.57
N GLY A 6 -22.42 -0.55 9.58
CA GLY A 6 -22.56 -1.45 10.71
C GLY A 6 -21.27 -1.58 11.56
N LEU A 7 -20.51 -0.48 11.69
CA LEU A 7 -19.28 -0.51 12.50
C LEU A 7 -19.63 -0.90 13.94
N PRO A 8 -19.05 -1.99 14.49
CA PRO A 8 -19.36 -2.42 15.85
C PRO A 8 -18.94 -1.38 16.91
N ASP A 9 -19.72 -1.28 17.99
CA ASP A 9 -19.41 -0.38 19.10
C ASP A 9 -18.10 -0.72 19.82
N SER A 10 -17.59 -1.93 19.62
CA SER A 10 -16.28 -2.37 20.16
C SER A 10 -15.08 -1.77 19.45
N VAL A 11 -15.29 -1.12 18.29
CA VAL A 11 -14.22 -0.47 17.53
C VAL A 11 -14.04 0.96 18.04
N THR A 12 -12.86 1.27 18.55
CA THR A 12 -12.49 2.64 18.91
C THR A 12 -12.24 3.46 17.65
N VAL A 13 -12.89 4.61 17.54
CA VAL A 13 -12.73 5.54 16.42
C VAL A 13 -12.16 6.85 16.94
N ALA A 14 -11.01 7.27 16.42
CA ALA A 14 -10.46 8.60 16.57
C ALA A 14 -10.60 9.37 15.24
N VAL A 15 -11.11 10.60 15.29
CA VAL A 15 -11.28 11.45 14.10
C VAL A 15 -10.27 12.59 14.18
N GLU A 16 -9.07 12.29 13.74
CA GLU A 16 -7.92 13.22 13.79
C GLU A 16 -6.86 12.83 12.75
N ASP A 17 -5.80 13.61 12.62
CA ASP A 17 -4.65 13.27 11.79
C ASP A 17 -3.98 12.00 12.32
N GLY A 18 -3.84 10.98 11.46
CA GLY A 18 -3.34 9.66 11.86
C GLY A 18 -1.90 9.67 12.36
N ARG A 19 -1.04 10.53 11.80
CA ARG A 19 0.33 10.69 12.26
C ARG A 19 0.39 11.39 13.63
N ALA A 20 -0.44 12.43 13.82
CA ALA A 20 -0.52 13.12 15.11
C ALA A 20 -1.07 12.19 16.20
N TYR A 21 -2.09 11.37 15.88
CA TYR A 21 -2.60 10.35 16.78
C TYR A 21 -1.52 9.35 17.19
N LEU A 22 -0.79 8.81 16.22
CA LEU A 22 0.27 7.84 16.48
C LEU A 22 1.37 8.45 17.37
N ALA A 23 1.83 9.66 17.03
CA ALA A 23 2.87 10.36 17.79
C ALA A 23 2.47 10.71 19.24
N ALA A 24 1.18 10.87 19.51
CA ALA A 24 0.65 11.11 20.85
C ALA A 24 0.35 9.82 21.63
N SER A 25 0.34 8.65 20.95
CA SER A 25 0.03 7.36 21.57
C SER A 25 1.25 6.78 22.29
N GLU A 26 1.01 6.09 23.38
CA GLU A 26 2.01 5.23 24.05
C GLU A 26 1.76 3.74 23.74
N GLU A 27 0.74 3.44 22.96
CA GLU A 27 0.34 2.07 22.65
C GLU A 27 1.24 1.44 21.60
N ARG A 28 1.34 0.11 21.64
CA ARG A 28 2.00 -0.70 20.61
C ARG A 28 1.02 -1.69 20.02
N PHE A 29 1.10 -1.83 18.71
CA PHE A 29 0.15 -2.59 17.92
C PHE A 29 0.78 -3.85 17.33
N ASP A 30 -0.02 -4.90 17.16
CA ASP A 30 0.39 -6.09 16.42
C ASP A 30 0.40 -5.80 14.91
N VAL A 31 -0.54 -4.96 14.45
CA VAL A 31 -0.68 -4.55 13.06
C VAL A 31 -0.99 -3.06 13.00
N ILE A 32 -0.31 -2.35 12.13
CA ILE A 32 -0.65 -0.98 11.73
C ILE A 32 -0.93 -0.98 10.23
N MET A 33 -2.16 -0.67 9.84
CA MET A 33 -2.55 -0.57 8.44
C MET A 33 -2.60 0.89 8.00
N VAL A 34 -1.88 1.22 6.95
CA VAL A 34 -1.88 2.55 6.33
C VAL A 34 -2.63 2.45 5.01
N ASP A 35 -3.90 2.77 5.04
CA ASP A 35 -4.80 2.81 3.89
C ASP A 35 -5.46 4.20 3.84
N ALA A 36 -4.62 5.22 3.69
CA ALA A 36 -5.02 6.61 3.71
C ALA A 36 -4.63 7.26 2.38
N TYR A 37 -5.63 7.52 1.56
CA TYR A 37 -5.46 8.21 0.29
C TYR A 37 -6.15 9.55 0.33
N GLN A 38 -5.48 10.56 -0.22
CA GLN A 38 -6.06 11.82 -0.60
C GLN A 38 -6.03 11.89 -2.12
N ASP A 39 -7.19 11.75 -2.75
CA ASP A 39 -7.37 11.56 -4.18
C ASP A 39 -6.65 10.30 -4.69
N ILE A 40 -5.46 10.41 -5.27
CA ILE A 40 -4.73 9.32 -5.93
C ILE A 40 -3.50 8.90 -5.13
N THR A 41 -2.99 9.74 -4.26
CA THR A 41 -1.73 9.51 -3.56
C THR A 41 -1.90 9.39 -2.05
N ILE A 42 -0.95 8.70 -1.41
CA ILE A 42 -0.79 8.77 0.05
C ILE A 42 -0.38 10.20 0.40
N PRO A 43 -0.98 10.84 1.42
CA PRO A 43 -0.56 12.14 1.89
C PRO A 43 0.93 12.18 2.23
N PHE A 44 1.62 13.28 1.89
CA PHE A 44 3.07 13.37 2.11
C PHE A 44 3.48 13.14 3.57
N GLN A 45 2.63 13.53 4.53
CA GLN A 45 2.85 13.32 5.96
C GLN A 45 2.93 11.82 6.34
N LEU A 46 2.38 10.91 5.52
CA LEU A 46 2.32 9.47 5.75
C LEU A 46 3.25 8.69 4.81
N SER A 47 4.24 9.36 4.20
CA SER A 47 5.10 8.77 3.17
C SER A 47 6.60 8.88 3.45
N SER A 48 7.00 9.53 4.54
CA SER A 48 8.40 9.84 4.85
C SER A 48 9.07 8.80 5.75
N VAL A 49 10.40 8.79 5.76
CA VAL A 49 11.23 8.00 6.69
C VAL A 49 10.80 8.27 8.14
N GLU A 50 10.55 9.53 8.47
CA GLU A 50 10.17 9.96 9.80
C GLU A 50 8.83 9.33 10.23
N PHE A 51 7.86 9.31 9.32
CA PHE A 51 6.57 8.66 9.59
C PHE A 51 6.74 7.15 9.74
N PHE A 52 7.43 6.47 8.82
CA PHE A 52 7.61 5.02 8.91
C PHE A 52 8.44 4.60 10.13
N THR A 53 9.40 5.44 10.54
CA THR A 53 10.14 5.23 11.80
C THR A 53 9.21 5.34 13.02
N GLU A 54 8.25 6.28 12.98
CA GLU A 54 7.25 6.39 14.05
C GLU A 54 6.33 5.17 14.08
N VAL A 55 5.88 4.69 12.92
CA VAL A 55 5.11 3.43 12.81
C VAL A 55 5.91 2.25 13.39
N GLN A 56 7.18 2.10 13.00
CA GLN A 56 8.06 1.03 13.50
C GLN A 56 8.16 1.01 15.04
N ARG A 57 8.28 2.18 15.67
CA ARG A 57 8.34 2.33 17.14
C ARG A 57 7.06 1.89 17.84
N HIS A 58 5.91 2.04 17.18
CA HIS A 58 4.60 1.67 17.68
C HIS A 58 4.19 0.23 17.33
N LEU A 59 5.03 -0.49 16.61
CA LEU A 59 4.83 -1.93 16.44
C LEU A 59 5.37 -2.70 17.68
N LYS A 60 4.67 -3.76 18.04
CA LYS A 60 5.18 -4.76 18.98
C LYS A 60 6.34 -5.54 18.33
N PRO A 61 7.17 -6.24 19.10
CA PRO A 61 8.05 -7.27 18.56
C PRO A 61 7.23 -8.21 17.68
N ASN A 62 7.65 -8.52 16.48
CA ASN A 62 6.90 -9.30 15.48
C ASN A 62 5.63 -8.62 14.92
N GLY A 63 5.44 -7.34 15.17
CA GLY A 63 4.38 -6.56 14.55
C GLY A 63 4.64 -6.31 13.07
N VAL A 64 3.58 -6.03 12.31
CA VAL A 64 3.65 -5.77 10.87
C VAL A 64 2.95 -4.47 10.51
N MET A 65 3.58 -3.66 9.67
CA MET A 65 2.92 -2.57 8.96
C MET A 65 2.43 -3.08 7.61
N VAL A 66 1.21 -2.73 7.24
CA VAL A 66 0.61 -3.02 5.94
C VAL A 66 0.25 -1.72 5.26
N VAL A 67 0.68 -1.56 4.02
CA VAL A 67 0.38 -0.38 3.19
C VAL A 67 -0.23 -0.83 1.88
N ASN A 68 -1.41 -0.31 1.55
CA ASN A 68 -2.01 -0.49 0.25
C ASN A 68 -1.47 0.57 -0.71
N LEU A 69 -0.76 0.18 -1.76
CA LEU A 69 -0.30 1.07 -2.83
C LEU A 69 -1.24 0.95 -4.03
N ASN A 70 -1.98 2.03 -4.29
CA ASN A 70 -3.01 2.08 -5.34
C ASN A 70 -2.47 2.67 -6.66
N MET A 71 -1.33 2.19 -7.14
CA MET A 71 -0.71 2.73 -8.36
C MET A 71 -0.11 1.62 -9.22
N THR A 72 -0.36 1.67 -10.51
CA THR A 72 0.09 0.66 -11.48
C THR A 72 1.52 0.77 -11.91
N SER A 73 2.20 1.89 -11.67
CA SER A 73 3.53 2.10 -12.23
C SER A 73 4.59 1.34 -11.44
N ALA A 74 5.20 0.36 -12.12
CA ALA A 74 6.42 -0.31 -11.68
C ALA A 74 7.67 0.31 -12.32
N GLU A 75 7.54 1.49 -12.93
CA GLU A 75 8.65 2.15 -13.61
C GLU A 75 9.61 2.81 -12.62
N ASN A 76 10.88 2.90 -13.01
CA ASN A 76 11.89 3.60 -12.24
C ASN A 76 11.52 5.08 -12.07
N GLY A 77 11.59 5.57 -10.85
CA GLY A 77 11.18 6.92 -10.48
C GLY A 77 9.67 7.06 -10.21
N SER A 78 8.93 5.95 -10.13
CA SER A 78 7.51 5.98 -9.75
C SER A 78 7.32 6.27 -8.27
N ILE A 79 6.13 6.75 -7.91
CA ILE A 79 5.77 6.97 -6.50
C ILE A 79 5.86 5.66 -5.69
N ASN A 80 5.54 4.52 -6.28
CA ASN A 80 5.62 3.21 -5.63
C ASN A 80 7.07 2.84 -5.31
N GLU A 81 8.02 3.09 -6.22
CA GLU A 81 9.43 2.88 -5.94
C GLU A 81 9.90 3.76 -4.77
N TYR A 82 9.57 5.06 -4.79
CA TYR A 82 9.91 5.96 -3.69
C TYR A 82 9.34 5.49 -2.35
N LEU A 83 8.08 5.06 -2.32
CA LEU A 83 7.43 4.57 -1.10
C LEU A 83 8.07 3.26 -0.62
N CYS A 84 8.27 2.30 -1.52
CA CYS A 84 8.90 1.02 -1.19
C CYS A 84 10.35 1.19 -0.71
N ASP A 85 11.15 2.03 -1.38
CA ASP A 85 12.52 2.35 -0.97
C ASP A 85 12.54 3.00 0.42
N THR A 86 11.61 3.94 0.66
CA THR A 86 11.50 4.62 1.94
C THR A 86 11.15 3.64 3.07
N MET A 87 10.17 2.75 2.84
CA MET A 87 9.82 1.71 3.81
C MET A 87 10.97 0.73 4.04
N ALA A 88 11.65 0.28 2.98
CA ALA A 88 12.78 -0.63 3.07
C ALA A 88 14.02 0.00 3.74
N SER A 89 14.12 1.33 3.76
CA SER A 89 15.17 2.03 4.52
C SER A 89 14.95 2.01 6.04
N VAL A 90 13.72 1.73 6.48
CA VAL A 90 13.32 1.73 7.89
C VAL A 90 13.17 0.31 8.44
N PHE A 91 12.51 -0.57 7.69
CA PHE A 91 12.21 -1.92 8.12
C PHE A 91 13.24 -2.93 7.60
N LYS A 92 13.49 -3.94 8.42
CA LYS A 92 14.42 -5.01 8.06
C LYS A 92 13.93 -5.87 6.90
N TYR A 93 12.62 -6.10 6.84
CA TYR A 93 11.95 -6.85 5.79
C TYR A 93 10.81 -6.04 5.21
N THR A 94 10.85 -5.87 3.90
CA THR A 94 9.78 -5.28 3.09
C THR A 94 9.40 -6.29 2.01
N VAL A 95 8.13 -6.66 1.96
CA VAL A 95 7.62 -7.70 1.06
C VAL A 95 6.40 -7.16 0.34
N THR A 96 6.31 -7.39 -0.95
CA THR A 96 5.20 -6.91 -1.78
C THR A 96 4.33 -8.08 -2.28
N ALA A 97 3.03 -7.83 -2.41
CA ALA A 97 2.08 -8.77 -3.01
C ALA A 97 1.14 -8.03 -3.98
N PRO A 98 1.18 -8.33 -5.29
CA PRO A 98 0.25 -7.74 -6.24
C PRO A 98 -1.17 -8.29 -6.03
N VAL A 99 -2.18 -7.42 -6.05
CA VAL A 99 -3.58 -7.80 -5.96
C VAL A 99 -4.10 -8.18 -7.33
N LYS A 100 -4.61 -9.43 -7.47
CA LYS A 100 -5.08 -9.95 -8.75
C LYS A 100 -6.31 -9.17 -9.27
N GLY A 101 -6.24 -8.70 -10.50
CA GLY A 101 -7.34 -8.00 -11.17
C GLY A 101 -7.50 -6.55 -10.74
N ASN A 102 -6.56 -6.02 -9.97
CA ASN A 102 -6.52 -4.66 -9.51
C ASN A 102 -5.14 -4.04 -9.77
N THR A 103 -5.06 -2.74 -9.68
CA THR A 103 -3.81 -1.97 -9.82
C THR A 103 -3.05 -1.87 -8.49
N ASN A 104 -3.60 -2.42 -7.42
CA ASN A 104 -3.06 -2.32 -6.08
C ASN A 104 -1.92 -3.31 -5.85
N THR A 105 -0.99 -2.90 -5.01
CA THR A 105 0.05 -3.74 -4.43
C THR A 105 0.03 -3.56 -2.93
N GLU A 106 -0.13 -4.64 -2.19
CA GLU A 106 0.04 -4.64 -0.74
C GLU A 106 1.52 -4.73 -0.40
N VAL A 107 1.97 -3.88 0.52
CA VAL A 107 3.33 -3.90 1.07
C VAL A 107 3.28 -4.24 2.54
N PHE A 108 4.05 -5.25 2.93
CA PHE A 108 4.19 -5.71 4.30
C PHE A 108 5.59 -5.40 4.80
N CYS A 109 5.70 -4.73 5.95
CA CYS A 109 6.97 -4.36 6.54
C CYS A 109 7.06 -4.86 7.97
N THR A 110 8.17 -5.49 8.33
CA THR A 110 8.42 -6.03 9.68
C THR A 110 9.91 -6.13 9.98
N ASP A 111 10.25 -6.17 11.28
CA ASP A 111 11.60 -6.45 11.75
C ASP A 111 11.76 -7.90 12.27
N ALA A 112 10.71 -8.71 12.20
CA ALA A 112 10.71 -10.08 12.67
C ALA A 112 11.54 -11.00 11.77
N ASP A 113 12.58 -11.64 12.29
CA ASP A 113 13.45 -12.55 11.53
C ASP A 113 12.73 -13.84 11.09
N ASP A 114 11.72 -14.25 11.84
CA ASP A 114 10.93 -15.45 11.61
C ASP A 114 9.55 -15.16 10.99
N TRP A 115 9.40 -14.01 10.32
CA TRP A 115 8.11 -13.57 9.77
C TRP A 115 7.47 -14.60 8.84
N GLU A 116 8.25 -15.20 7.94
CA GLU A 116 7.76 -16.17 6.97
C GLU A 116 7.35 -17.49 7.64
N GLU A 117 8.18 -18.01 8.57
CA GLU A 117 7.86 -19.19 9.35
C GLU A 117 6.59 -18.97 10.19
N THR A 118 6.48 -17.81 10.81
CA THR A 118 5.30 -17.42 11.60
C THR A 118 4.05 -17.32 10.74
N PHE A 119 4.17 -16.76 9.54
CA PHE A 119 3.06 -16.67 8.59
C PHE A 119 2.59 -18.07 8.16
N LEU A 120 3.51 -18.95 7.74
CA LEU A 120 3.19 -20.32 7.34
C LEU A 120 2.59 -21.14 8.50
N ARG A 121 3.13 -20.99 9.69
CA ARG A 121 2.58 -21.63 10.91
C ARG A 121 1.15 -21.15 11.20
N SER A 122 0.89 -19.87 11.01
CA SER A 122 -0.44 -19.27 11.19
C SER A 122 -1.44 -19.84 10.19
N ILE A 123 -1.06 -20.00 8.92
CA ILE A 123 -1.89 -20.68 7.91
C ILE A 123 -2.21 -22.13 8.35
N GLY A 124 -1.21 -22.85 8.89
CA GLY A 124 -1.39 -24.23 9.35
C GLY A 124 -2.38 -24.37 10.51
N ASN A 125 -2.61 -23.29 11.27
CA ASN A 125 -3.56 -23.26 12.38
C ASN A 125 -4.98 -22.81 11.98
N LEU A 126 -5.20 -22.41 10.73
CA LEU A 126 -6.52 -22.03 10.25
C LEU A 126 -7.40 -23.27 10.10
N THR A 127 -8.61 -23.19 10.64
CA THR A 127 -9.63 -24.25 10.55
C THR A 127 -10.49 -24.13 9.31
N ASP A 128 -10.58 -22.94 8.72
CA ASP A 128 -11.26 -22.67 7.47
C ASP A 128 -10.33 -22.99 6.29
N CYS A 129 -10.66 -24.02 5.53
CA CYS A 129 -9.84 -24.50 4.41
C CYS A 129 -9.76 -23.49 3.28
N ASP A 130 -10.87 -22.81 2.95
CA ASP A 130 -10.92 -21.85 1.85
C ASP A 130 -10.06 -20.62 2.19
N TYR A 131 -10.11 -20.18 3.45
CA TYR A 131 -9.26 -19.10 3.93
C TYR A 131 -7.78 -19.51 3.98
N ALA A 132 -7.47 -20.74 4.42
CA ALA A 132 -6.10 -21.24 4.41
C ALA A 132 -5.53 -21.34 2.99
N ASP A 133 -6.31 -21.76 2.00
CA ASP A 133 -5.88 -21.84 0.60
C ASP A 133 -5.70 -20.46 -0.01
N MET A 134 -6.56 -19.50 0.33
CA MET A 134 -6.37 -18.10 -0.04
C MET A 134 -5.06 -17.55 0.52
N MET A 135 -4.77 -17.78 1.80
CA MET A 135 -3.53 -17.31 2.43
C MET A 135 -2.28 -17.98 1.86
N ARG A 136 -2.33 -19.26 1.46
CA ARG A 136 -1.25 -19.92 0.71
C ARG A 136 -1.01 -19.25 -0.63
N THR A 137 -2.08 -18.92 -1.34
CA THR A 137 -2.00 -18.20 -2.62
C THR A 137 -1.38 -16.80 -2.43
N VAL A 138 -1.66 -16.12 -1.33
CA VAL A 138 -1.00 -14.85 -0.98
C VAL A 138 0.50 -15.09 -0.75
N HIS A 139 0.86 -16.10 0.06
CA HIS A 139 2.26 -16.43 0.34
C HIS A 139 3.07 -16.67 -0.94
N GLU A 140 2.51 -17.42 -1.91
CA GLU A 140 3.18 -17.69 -3.20
C GLU A 140 3.46 -16.43 -4.04
N LYS A 141 2.78 -15.32 -3.74
CA LYS A 141 2.94 -14.04 -4.44
C LYS A 141 3.81 -13.06 -3.68
N LEU A 142 4.16 -13.36 -2.44
CA LEU A 142 5.04 -12.49 -1.66
C LEU A 142 6.41 -12.41 -2.33
N THR A 143 6.84 -11.20 -2.61
CA THR A 143 8.14 -10.92 -3.23
C THR A 143 8.93 -10.00 -2.32
N PRO A 144 10.10 -10.42 -1.81
CA PRO A 144 10.99 -9.54 -1.07
C PRO A 144 11.36 -8.32 -1.92
N TYR A 145 11.35 -7.16 -1.30
CA TYR A 145 11.73 -5.91 -1.93
C TYR A 145 13.11 -5.48 -1.43
N GLU A 146 14.05 -5.36 -2.36
CA GLU A 146 15.38 -4.83 -2.10
C GLU A 146 15.30 -3.30 -2.16
N GLY A 147 15.63 -2.62 -1.07
CA GLY A 147 15.59 -1.16 -1.02
C GLY A 147 16.53 -0.50 -2.01
N GLY A 148 16.16 0.67 -2.49
CA GLY A 148 16.91 1.51 -3.40
C GLY A 148 17.33 2.85 -2.77
N ALA A 149 17.48 3.86 -3.61
CA ALA A 149 17.96 5.19 -3.23
C ALA A 149 16.88 6.29 -3.25
N CYS A 150 15.65 5.94 -3.64
CA CYS A 150 14.54 6.88 -3.76
C CYS A 150 13.85 7.11 -2.42
N ILE A 151 14.47 7.87 -1.52
CA ILE A 151 14.01 8.04 -0.14
C ILE A 151 13.24 9.36 0.01
N LEU A 152 12.04 9.28 0.61
CA LEU A 152 11.21 10.42 1.00
C LEU A 152 11.50 10.81 2.45
N THR A 153 11.67 12.10 2.68
CA THR A 153 11.80 12.69 4.03
C THR A 153 10.78 13.79 4.21
N ASP A 154 10.49 14.19 5.44
CA ASP A 154 9.55 15.29 5.73
C ASP A 154 9.89 16.58 4.97
N ASP A 155 11.19 16.85 4.77
CA ASP A 155 11.66 18.01 4.03
C ASP A 155 11.64 17.80 2.50
N LYS A 156 11.53 16.54 2.03
CA LYS A 156 11.64 16.18 0.61
C LYS A 156 10.75 14.97 0.28
N ALA A 157 9.46 15.21 0.25
CA ALA A 157 8.45 14.23 -0.15
C ALA A 157 7.55 14.79 -1.25
N PRO A 158 8.01 14.87 -2.53
CA PRO A 158 7.22 15.43 -3.63
C PRO A 158 6.15 14.47 -4.14
N VAL A 159 5.36 13.87 -3.25
CA VAL A 159 4.36 12.83 -3.57
C VAL A 159 3.28 13.32 -4.52
N GLU A 160 2.85 14.57 -4.40
CA GLU A 160 1.87 15.16 -5.32
C GLU A 160 2.43 15.24 -6.74
N VAL A 161 3.69 15.65 -6.89
CA VAL A 161 4.34 15.74 -8.21
C VAL A 161 4.55 14.35 -8.83
N LEU A 162 4.93 13.37 -8.00
CA LEU A 162 5.08 11.98 -8.44
C LEU A 162 3.73 11.37 -8.80
N GLY A 163 2.68 11.64 -8.02
CA GLY A 163 1.32 11.21 -8.31
C GLY A 163 0.76 11.85 -9.60
N MET A 164 1.05 13.11 -9.87
CA MET A 164 0.64 13.76 -11.13
C MET A 164 1.26 13.10 -12.35
N ARG A 165 2.50 12.61 -12.28
CA ARG A 165 3.11 11.86 -13.39
C ARG A 165 2.34 10.60 -13.74
N VAL A 166 1.88 9.87 -12.73
CA VAL A 166 1.06 8.68 -12.94
C VAL A 166 -0.28 9.04 -13.58
N LEU A 167 -0.89 10.16 -13.18
CA LEU A 167 -2.09 10.68 -13.84
C LEU A 167 -1.85 11.01 -15.30
N ASP A 168 -0.74 11.68 -15.61
CA ASP A 168 -0.39 12.02 -16.99
C ASP A 168 -0.17 10.75 -17.83
N GLU A 169 0.43 9.70 -17.27
CA GLU A 169 0.61 8.40 -17.94
C GLU A 169 -0.74 7.70 -18.16
N LEU A 170 -1.60 7.61 -17.14
CA LEU A 170 -2.94 7.03 -17.25
C LEU A 170 -3.80 7.75 -18.30
N ILE A 171 -3.81 9.09 -18.26
CA ILE A 171 -4.53 9.91 -19.26
C ILE A 171 -3.93 9.72 -20.64
N GLY A 172 -2.61 9.63 -20.74
CA GLY A 172 -1.89 9.39 -21.99
C GLY A 172 -2.25 8.06 -22.62
N ASP A 173 -2.32 7.00 -21.83
CA ASP A 173 -2.69 5.65 -22.26
C ASP A 173 -4.17 5.58 -22.66
N GLU A 174 -5.06 6.20 -21.91
CA GLU A 174 -6.48 6.28 -22.23
C GLU A 174 -6.72 7.08 -23.52
N LEU A 175 -6.06 8.22 -23.69
CA LEU A 175 -6.09 9.00 -24.93
C LEU A 175 -5.55 8.23 -26.13
N LYS A 176 -4.52 7.41 -25.91
CA LYS A 176 -3.96 6.55 -26.97
C LYS A 176 -4.96 5.45 -27.34
N TYR A 177 -5.58 4.81 -26.36
CA TYR A 177 -6.63 3.83 -26.58
C TYR A 177 -7.77 4.42 -27.42
N TYR A 178 -8.33 5.57 -27.03
CA TYR A 178 -9.39 6.24 -27.79
C TYR A 178 -8.95 6.68 -29.21
N LYS A 179 -7.70 7.12 -29.36
CA LYS A 179 -7.16 7.43 -30.69
C LYS A 179 -7.05 6.21 -31.60
N ASP A 180 -6.68 5.08 -31.06
CA ASP A 180 -6.55 3.83 -31.84
C ASP A 180 -7.92 3.24 -32.14
N GLU A 181 -8.88 3.31 -31.23
CA GLU A 181 -10.29 3.00 -31.47
C GLU A 181 -10.90 3.88 -32.58
N LEU A 182 -10.66 5.18 -32.56
CA LEU A 182 -11.08 6.11 -33.61
C LEU A 182 -10.51 5.78 -34.99
N LYS A 183 -9.23 5.36 -35.06
CA LYS A 183 -8.58 4.98 -36.30
C LYS A 183 -9.13 3.68 -36.88
N THR A 184 -9.51 2.73 -36.01
CA THR A 184 -9.95 1.39 -36.44
C THR A 184 -11.45 1.29 -36.64
N GLY A 185 -12.27 1.97 -35.82
CA GLY A 185 -13.73 1.85 -35.83
C GLY A 185 -14.49 3.15 -36.12
N GLY A 186 -13.80 4.27 -36.34
CA GLY A 186 -14.43 5.57 -36.56
C GLY A 186 -15.22 6.06 -35.33
N LEU A 187 -16.03 7.12 -35.50
CA LEU A 187 -16.85 7.71 -34.42
C LEU A 187 -17.89 6.74 -33.81
N SER A 188 -18.27 5.69 -34.56
CA SER A 188 -19.22 4.68 -34.04
C SER A 188 -18.63 3.79 -32.95
N ALA A 189 -17.31 3.61 -32.89
CA ALA A 189 -16.66 2.84 -31.85
C ALA A 189 -16.66 3.56 -30.49
N LEU A 190 -16.68 4.90 -30.50
CA LEU A 190 -16.73 5.72 -29.27
C LEU A 190 -18.14 5.93 -28.71
N LEU A 191 -19.16 5.79 -29.55
CA LEU A 191 -20.55 6.06 -29.15
C LEU A 191 -21.27 4.81 -28.63
N GLY A 192 -20.53 3.71 -28.42
CA GLY A 192 -20.94 2.48 -27.77
C GLY A 192 -22.29 1.93 -28.26
N GLY A 193 -22.34 0.76 -28.74
CA GLY A 193 -23.62 0.16 -28.99
C GLY A 193 -24.46 -0.01 -27.73
#